data_7cde65b6d46f982588ab7110c7af9529
#
_entry.id   7cde65b6d46f982588ab7110c7af9529
#
_cell.length_a   1.000
_cell.length_b   1.000
_cell.length_c   1.000
_cell.angle_alpha   90.00
_cell.angle_beta   90.00
_cell.angle_gamma   90.00
#
_symmetry.space_group_name_H-M   'P 1'
#
loop_
_entity.id
_entity.type
_entity.pdbx_description
1 polymer ?
#
loop_
_entity_poly.entity_id
_entity_poly.type
_entity_poly.pdbx_seq_one_letter_code
_entity_poly.pdbx_strand_id
1 'polypeptide(L)'
;IAAAQRQKSRVLVMTVDPARRLATALGLDEFGNTPVRIDPKAFLAAGTKVRGEVWVAMLDTKAGWDELITRHAPDEATREAVLANPLYENITSRFVHSHEYLAMEQLHDLHARGEFDLVIVDTPPSRNALSILDAPNRMIEFFGSRLLRWLTVPYRSRLFTVASKPFYQVADRVLGSRFLQDIADFFVLFQAMESGFVR
;
A
#
# COMPACT_ATOMS: atom_id res chain seq x y z
N ILE A 1 -4.53 20.11 -15.31
CA ILE A 1 -4.04 21.32 -16.01
C ILE A 1 -5.04 22.46 -15.84
N ALA A 2 -6.33 22.31 -16.17
CA ALA A 2 -7.33 23.39 -16.16
C ALA A 2 -7.39 24.16 -14.81
N ALA A 3 -7.31 23.47 -13.67
CA ALA A 3 -7.28 24.09 -12.35
C ALA A 3 -6.02 24.96 -12.17
N ALA A 4 -4.85 24.45 -12.54
CA ALA A 4 -3.59 25.19 -12.46
C ALA A 4 -3.46 26.31 -13.50
N GLN A 5 -4.26 26.29 -14.58
CA GLN A 5 -4.33 27.40 -15.55
C GLN A 5 -5.10 28.61 -15.01
N ARG A 6 -6.17 28.36 -14.26
CA ARG A 6 -7.09 29.40 -13.80
C ARG A 6 -6.63 30.10 -12.54
N GLN A 7 -5.96 29.37 -11.64
CA GLN A 7 -5.56 29.86 -10.32
C GLN A 7 -4.08 29.59 -10.07
N LYS A 8 -3.47 30.32 -9.13
CA LYS A 8 -2.14 30.01 -8.60
C LYS A 8 -2.23 28.87 -7.59
N SER A 9 -2.81 27.75 -8.01
CA SER A 9 -3.03 26.57 -7.17
C SER A 9 -1.93 25.54 -7.34
N ARG A 10 -1.67 24.78 -6.29
CA ARG A 10 -0.82 23.58 -6.29
C ARG A 10 -1.71 22.36 -6.52
N VAL A 11 -1.59 21.78 -7.68
CA VAL A 11 -2.40 20.63 -8.11
C VAL A 11 -1.52 19.40 -8.15
N LEU A 12 -1.90 18.36 -7.42
CA LEU A 12 -1.26 17.04 -7.49
C LEU A 12 -2.10 16.09 -8.35
N VAL A 13 -1.45 15.35 -9.22
CA VAL A 13 -2.01 14.19 -9.93
C VAL A 13 -1.31 12.95 -9.40
N MET A 14 -2.06 12.08 -8.73
CA MET A 14 -1.58 10.80 -8.23
C MET A 14 -2.14 9.68 -9.11
N THR A 15 -1.29 8.89 -9.74
CA THR A 15 -1.73 7.72 -10.49
C THR A 15 -1.53 6.44 -9.69
N VAL A 16 -2.55 5.58 -9.72
CA VAL A 16 -2.51 4.24 -9.14
C VAL A 16 -2.16 3.19 -10.18
N ASP A 17 -2.17 3.56 -11.48
CA ASP A 17 -1.83 2.66 -12.59
C ASP A 17 -0.30 2.47 -12.68
N PRO A 18 0.22 1.22 -12.50
CA PRO A 18 1.64 0.92 -12.61
C PRO A 18 2.19 1.04 -14.04
N ALA A 19 1.34 1.29 -15.04
CA ALA A 19 1.72 1.25 -16.46
C ALA A 19 2.64 2.40 -16.90
N ARG A 20 3.12 3.26 -16.00
CA ARG A 20 4.04 4.38 -16.27
C ARG A 20 3.63 5.30 -17.44
N ARG A 21 2.39 5.20 -17.91
CA ARG A 21 1.89 5.98 -19.06
C ARG A 21 1.94 7.47 -18.79
N LEU A 22 1.64 7.85 -17.55
CA LEU A 22 1.69 9.25 -17.13
C LEU A 22 3.14 9.74 -17.10
N ALA A 23 4.09 8.96 -16.61
CA ALA A 23 5.51 9.27 -16.60
C ALA A 23 6.02 9.56 -18.01
N THR A 24 5.77 8.63 -18.92
CA THR A 24 6.17 8.76 -20.34
C THR A 24 5.54 9.98 -21.01
N ALA A 25 4.25 10.24 -20.74
CA ALA A 25 3.53 11.39 -21.31
C ALA A 25 4.06 12.74 -20.79
N LEU A 26 4.63 12.76 -19.59
CA LEU A 26 5.18 13.96 -18.95
C LEU A 26 6.71 14.11 -19.14
N GLY A 27 7.36 13.14 -19.80
CA GLY A 27 8.80 13.14 -20.01
C GLY A 27 9.59 12.97 -18.69
N LEU A 28 9.03 12.23 -17.72
CA LEU A 28 9.67 11.95 -16.45
C LEU A 28 10.27 10.54 -16.49
N ASP A 29 11.54 10.42 -16.15
CA ASP A 29 12.25 9.15 -16.17
C ASP A 29 11.83 8.26 -15.01
N GLU A 30 11.71 8.84 -13.80
CA GLU A 30 11.24 8.14 -12.60
C GLU A 30 10.45 9.09 -11.68
N PHE A 31 9.35 8.60 -11.12
CA PHE A 31 8.66 9.18 -10.00
C PHE A 31 7.88 8.08 -9.25
N GLY A 32 7.76 8.20 -7.95
CA GLY A 32 7.14 7.22 -7.07
C GLY A 32 6.15 7.88 -6.10
N ASN A 33 6.10 7.40 -4.88
CA ASN A 33 5.20 7.90 -3.83
C ASN A 33 5.47 9.37 -3.46
N THR A 34 6.70 9.86 -3.64
CA THR A 34 7.05 11.26 -3.37
C THR A 34 6.60 12.14 -4.52
N PRO A 35 5.80 13.20 -4.26
CA PRO A 35 5.38 14.13 -5.30
C PRO A 35 6.56 14.86 -5.96
N VAL A 36 6.55 14.92 -7.28
CA VAL A 36 7.55 15.61 -8.10
C VAL A 36 6.87 16.75 -8.84
N ARG A 37 7.46 17.96 -8.80
CA ARG A 37 6.95 19.11 -9.53
C ARG A 37 7.32 19.01 -11.00
N ILE A 38 6.35 19.23 -11.88
CA ILE A 38 6.58 19.30 -13.33
C ILE A 38 7.16 20.67 -13.69
N ASP A 39 8.23 20.67 -14.51
CA ASP A 39 8.79 21.93 -15.03
C ASP A 39 7.72 22.68 -15.88
N PRO A 40 7.42 23.93 -15.56
CA PRO A 40 6.49 24.73 -16.37
C PRO A 40 6.85 24.81 -17.86
N LYS A 41 8.12 24.63 -18.21
CA LYS A 41 8.58 24.58 -19.60
C LYS A 41 7.98 23.44 -20.40
N ALA A 42 7.71 22.29 -19.75
CA ALA A 42 7.07 21.16 -20.41
C ALA A 42 5.65 21.52 -20.90
N PHE A 43 4.90 22.29 -20.11
CA PHE A 43 3.58 22.78 -20.51
C PHE A 43 3.64 23.81 -21.63
N LEU A 44 4.64 24.72 -21.61
CA LEU A 44 4.83 25.70 -22.64
C LEU A 44 5.19 25.03 -23.97
N ALA A 45 6.05 24.03 -23.98
CA ALA A 45 6.37 23.21 -25.14
C ALA A 45 5.14 22.54 -25.76
N ALA A 46 4.17 22.17 -24.93
CA ALA A 46 2.86 21.61 -25.33
C ALA A 46 1.82 22.70 -25.65
N GLY A 47 2.22 23.99 -25.81
CA GLY A 47 1.30 25.06 -26.10
C GLY A 47 0.38 25.50 -24.97
N THR A 48 0.67 25.10 -23.74
CA THR A 48 -0.18 25.34 -22.59
C THR A 48 0.52 26.20 -21.54
N LYS A 49 -0.12 27.30 -21.11
CA LYS A 49 0.39 28.16 -20.05
C LYS A 49 -0.28 27.81 -18.72
N VAL A 50 0.52 27.49 -17.70
CA VAL A 50 0.08 27.18 -16.33
C VAL A 50 0.46 28.35 -15.42
N ARG A 51 -0.46 28.80 -14.56
CA ARG A 51 -0.23 29.87 -13.56
C ARG A 51 0.13 29.34 -12.19
N GLY A 52 -0.37 28.16 -11.86
CA GLY A 52 -0.08 27.43 -10.63
C GLY A 52 1.03 26.41 -10.80
N GLU A 53 1.09 25.45 -9.91
CA GLU A 53 2.03 24.35 -9.94
C GLU A 53 1.31 23.04 -10.21
N VAL A 54 1.92 22.19 -11.00
CA VAL A 54 1.45 20.82 -11.23
C VAL A 54 2.50 19.85 -10.71
N TRP A 55 2.05 18.98 -9.84
CA TRP A 55 2.85 17.94 -9.21
C TRP A 55 2.31 16.58 -9.62
N VAL A 56 3.17 15.59 -9.64
CA VAL A 56 2.78 14.20 -9.94
C VAL A 56 3.38 13.26 -8.91
N ALA A 57 2.63 12.21 -8.59
CA ALA A 57 3.09 11.07 -7.81
C ALA A 57 2.54 9.78 -8.44
N MET A 58 3.28 8.71 -8.33
CA MET A 58 2.86 7.38 -8.78
C MET A 58 2.91 6.42 -7.60
N LEU A 59 1.85 5.65 -7.41
CA LEU A 59 1.84 4.64 -6.37
C LEU A 59 2.87 3.55 -6.66
N ASP A 60 3.91 3.51 -5.85
CA ASP A 60 4.80 2.36 -5.73
C ASP A 60 4.34 1.50 -4.58
N THR A 61 3.75 0.36 -4.91
CA THR A 61 3.16 -0.55 -3.92
C THR A 61 4.20 -1.10 -2.95
N LYS A 62 5.39 -1.46 -3.47
CA LYS A 62 6.45 -2.00 -2.61
C LYS A 62 6.93 -0.94 -1.62
N ALA A 63 7.31 0.22 -2.13
CA ALA A 63 7.76 1.33 -1.29
C ALA A 63 6.66 1.78 -0.31
N GLY A 64 5.39 1.76 -0.73
CA GLY A 64 4.25 2.06 0.14
C GLY A 64 4.11 1.07 1.29
N TRP A 65 4.26 -0.23 1.04
CA TRP A 65 4.26 -1.23 2.10
C TRP A 65 5.46 -1.08 3.03
N ASP A 66 6.66 -0.87 2.49
CA ASP A 66 7.88 -0.69 3.28
C ASP A 66 7.76 0.53 4.21
N GLU A 67 7.17 1.63 3.72
CA GLU A 67 6.90 2.84 4.50
C GLU A 67 5.86 2.59 5.59
N LEU A 68 4.79 1.86 5.26
CA LEU A 68 3.73 1.52 6.19
C LEU A 68 4.26 0.65 7.35
N ILE A 69 5.05 -0.38 7.03
CA ILE A 69 5.72 -1.23 8.01
C ILE A 69 6.64 -0.39 8.90
N THR A 70 7.45 0.48 8.29
CA THR A 70 8.38 1.36 9.02
C THR A 70 7.66 2.29 9.98
N ARG A 71 6.49 2.80 9.58
CA ARG A 71 5.69 3.74 10.38
C ARG A 71 4.98 3.07 11.55
N HIS A 72 4.48 1.85 11.35
CA HIS A 72 3.59 1.18 12.30
C HIS A 72 4.23 0.04 13.08
N ALA A 73 5.45 -0.36 12.77
CA ALA A 73 6.18 -1.35 13.56
C ALA A 73 6.38 -0.81 14.99
N PRO A 74 6.08 -1.62 16.02
CA PRO A 74 6.23 -1.19 17.40
C PRO A 74 7.69 -0.97 17.81
N ASP A 75 8.61 -1.64 17.13
CA ASP A 75 10.06 -1.53 17.35
C ASP A 75 10.85 -1.93 16.09
N GLU A 76 12.15 -1.62 16.12
CA GLU A 76 13.08 -1.89 15.02
C GLU A 76 13.20 -3.39 14.70
N ALA A 77 13.24 -4.23 15.74
CA ALA A 77 13.38 -5.68 15.55
C ALA A 77 12.17 -6.27 14.81
N THR A 78 10.96 -5.82 15.15
CA THR A 78 9.73 -6.20 14.44
C THR A 78 9.76 -5.71 12.99
N ARG A 79 10.17 -4.46 12.75
CA ARG A 79 10.32 -3.91 11.40
C ARG A 79 11.24 -4.78 10.54
N GLU A 80 12.45 -5.04 11.03
CA GLU A 80 13.45 -5.85 10.32
C GLU A 80 12.96 -7.28 10.08
N ALA A 81 12.33 -7.89 11.08
CA ALA A 81 11.80 -9.25 10.96
C ALA A 81 10.69 -9.35 9.88
N VAL A 82 9.82 -8.34 9.78
CA VAL A 82 8.77 -8.31 8.73
C VAL A 82 9.40 -8.11 7.36
N LEU A 83 10.27 -7.12 7.20
CA LEU A 83 10.88 -6.80 5.90
C LEU A 83 11.80 -7.92 5.38
N ALA A 84 12.45 -8.67 6.29
CA ALA A 84 13.30 -9.81 5.95
C ALA A 84 12.54 -11.12 5.73
N ASN A 85 11.24 -11.16 6.02
CA ASN A 85 10.46 -12.39 5.89
C ASN A 85 10.29 -12.76 4.40
N PRO A 86 10.62 -13.99 3.97
CA PRO A 86 10.55 -14.42 2.57
C PRO A 86 9.15 -14.31 1.96
N LEU A 87 8.11 -14.32 2.79
CA LEU A 87 6.72 -14.19 2.33
C LEU A 87 6.29 -12.74 2.16
N TYR A 88 7.01 -11.80 2.76
CA TYR A 88 6.64 -10.38 2.73
C TYR A 88 6.44 -9.87 1.30
N GLU A 89 7.43 -10.09 0.43
CA GLU A 89 7.37 -9.68 -0.97
C GLU A 89 6.24 -10.39 -1.74
N ASN A 90 6.08 -11.68 -1.51
CA ASN A 90 5.03 -12.47 -2.16
C ASN A 90 3.62 -12.06 -1.72
N ILE A 91 3.45 -11.75 -0.44
CA ILE A 91 2.15 -11.35 0.11
C ILE A 91 1.83 -9.92 -0.34
N THR A 92 2.74 -8.98 -0.16
CA THR A 92 2.50 -7.57 -0.50
C THR A 92 2.31 -7.32 -1.98
N SER A 93 3.02 -8.06 -2.85
CA SER A 93 2.86 -7.95 -4.31
C SER A 93 1.59 -8.60 -4.86
N ARG A 94 1.05 -9.62 -4.17
CA ARG A 94 -0.11 -10.40 -4.62
C ARG A 94 -1.37 -10.19 -3.78
N PHE A 95 -1.28 -9.38 -2.74
CA PHE A 95 -2.39 -9.16 -1.84
C PHE A 95 -3.54 -8.46 -2.59
N VAL A 96 -4.68 -9.14 -2.62
CA VAL A 96 -5.88 -8.61 -3.28
C VAL A 96 -6.29 -7.29 -2.60
N HIS A 97 -6.47 -6.24 -3.40
CA HIS A 97 -6.81 -4.89 -2.95
C HIS A 97 -5.68 -4.09 -2.23
N SER A 98 -4.43 -4.57 -2.26
CA SER A 98 -3.32 -3.82 -1.67
C SER A 98 -3.10 -2.45 -2.34
N HIS A 99 -3.29 -2.38 -3.64
CA HIS A 99 -3.17 -1.14 -4.40
C HIS A 99 -4.19 -0.09 -3.96
N GLU A 100 -5.45 -0.51 -3.78
CA GLU A 100 -6.52 0.40 -3.34
C GLU A 100 -6.28 0.89 -1.92
N TYR A 101 -5.84 0.01 -1.02
CA TYR A 101 -5.52 0.38 0.35
C TYR A 101 -4.37 1.36 0.43
N LEU A 102 -3.24 1.07 -0.23
CA LEU A 102 -2.08 1.95 -0.24
C LEU A 102 -2.37 3.29 -0.93
N ALA A 103 -3.22 3.29 -1.96
CA ALA A 103 -3.65 4.52 -2.61
C ALA A 103 -4.46 5.41 -1.64
N MET A 104 -5.32 4.81 -0.81
CA MET A 104 -6.06 5.55 0.23
C MET A 104 -5.15 6.07 1.32
N GLU A 105 -4.21 5.27 1.78
CA GLU A 105 -3.23 5.67 2.81
C GLU A 105 -2.37 6.84 2.31
N GLN A 106 -1.84 6.74 1.10
CA GLN A 106 -1.07 7.81 0.49
C GLN A 106 -1.91 9.07 0.26
N LEU A 107 -3.17 8.92 -0.18
CA LEU A 107 -4.09 10.04 -0.34
C LEU A 107 -4.37 10.74 0.99
N HIS A 108 -4.58 9.96 2.05
CA HIS A 108 -4.77 10.48 3.40
C HIS A 108 -3.54 11.28 3.87
N ASP A 109 -2.34 10.73 3.70
CA ASP A 109 -1.09 11.41 4.07
C ASP A 109 -0.90 12.72 3.30
N LEU A 110 -1.11 12.70 1.99
CA LEU A 110 -0.98 13.89 1.15
C LEU A 110 -2.01 14.97 1.51
N HIS A 111 -3.23 14.56 1.85
CA HIS A 111 -4.27 15.46 2.33
C HIS A 111 -3.93 16.05 3.71
N ALA A 112 -3.45 15.22 4.63
CA ALA A 112 -3.09 15.66 5.99
C ALA A 112 -1.92 16.67 6.00
N ARG A 113 -1.00 16.59 5.02
CA ARG A 113 0.09 17.57 4.86
C ARG A 113 -0.42 18.94 4.44
N GLY A 114 -1.60 19.05 3.83
CA GLY A 114 -2.19 20.32 3.40
C GLY A 114 -1.37 21.09 2.37
N GLU A 115 -0.50 20.40 1.63
CA GLU A 115 0.42 21.04 0.69
C GLU A 115 -0.20 21.35 -0.67
N PHE A 116 -1.33 20.71 -1.01
CA PHE A 116 -1.97 20.80 -2.31
C PHE A 116 -3.40 21.33 -2.17
N ASP A 117 -3.77 22.24 -3.06
CA ASP A 117 -5.14 22.79 -3.13
C ASP A 117 -6.12 21.83 -3.80
N LEU A 118 -5.59 20.92 -4.63
CA LEU A 118 -6.37 19.91 -5.34
C LEU A 118 -5.53 18.65 -5.54
N VAL A 119 -6.07 17.51 -5.15
CA VAL A 119 -5.50 16.20 -5.45
C VAL A 119 -6.43 15.48 -6.43
N ILE A 120 -5.88 15.01 -7.54
CA ILE A 120 -6.58 14.25 -8.58
C ILE A 120 -6.01 12.84 -8.56
N VAL A 121 -6.84 11.85 -8.27
CA VAL A 121 -6.45 10.44 -8.28
C VAL A 121 -6.85 9.82 -9.61
N ASP A 122 -5.85 9.38 -10.37
CA ASP A 122 -6.04 8.63 -11.61
C ASP A 122 -6.07 7.14 -11.27
N THR A 123 -7.29 6.60 -11.25
CA THR A 123 -7.53 5.20 -10.92
C THR A 123 -7.59 4.34 -12.17
N PRO A 124 -7.10 3.07 -12.12
CA PRO A 124 -7.32 2.15 -13.23
C PRO A 124 -8.82 1.97 -13.49
N PRO A 125 -9.22 1.64 -14.72
CA PRO A 125 -10.62 1.44 -15.07
C PRO A 125 -11.17 0.24 -14.30
N SER A 126 -11.67 0.50 -13.09
CA SER A 126 -12.36 -0.49 -12.26
C SER A 126 -13.87 -0.38 -12.51
N ARG A 127 -14.57 -1.51 -12.46
CA ARG A 127 -16.04 -1.53 -12.55
C ARG A 127 -16.71 -0.75 -11.42
N ASN A 128 -15.95 -0.45 -10.38
CA ASN A 128 -16.43 0.31 -9.25
C ASN A 128 -15.30 1.23 -8.73
N ALA A 129 -15.27 2.49 -9.19
CA ALA A 129 -14.30 3.49 -8.72
C ALA A 129 -14.40 3.77 -7.21
N LEU A 130 -15.54 3.44 -6.59
CA LEU A 130 -15.76 3.58 -5.15
C LEU A 130 -15.09 2.46 -4.34
N SER A 131 -14.60 1.39 -4.98
CA SER A 131 -13.92 0.29 -4.29
C SER A 131 -12.66 0.74 -3.55
N ILE A 132 -12.02 1.81 -4.02
CA ILE A 132 -10.85 2.42 -3.36
C ILE A 132 -11.22 2.98 -1.99
N LEU A 133 -12.43 3.55 -1.83
CA LEU A 133 -12.90 4.10 -0.55
C LEU A 133 -13.27 3.00 0.46
N ASP A 134 -13.56 1.79 -0.01
CA ASP A 134 -13.89 0.64 0.82
C ASP A 134 -12.67 -0.23 1.18
N ALA A 135 -11.52 0.09 0.62
CA ALA A 135 -10.29 -0.68 0.84
C ALA A 135 -9.87 -0.78 2.33
N PRO A 136 -9.97 0.27 3.17
CA PRO A 136 -9.67 0.15 4.59
C PRO A 136 -10.57 -0.86 5.32
N ASN A 137 -11.88 -0.87 5.02
CA ASN A 137 -12.82 -1.82 5.62
C ASN A 137 -12.44 -3.27 5.26
N ARG A 138 -12.07 -3.51 4.02
CA ARG A 138 -11.63 -4.84 3.56
C ARG A 138 -10.34 -5.31 4.24
N MET A 139 -9.44 -4.38 4.56
CA MET A 139 -8.25 -4.69 5.36
C MET A 139 -8.63 -5.09 6.78
N ILE A 140 -9.53 -4.35 7.43
CA ILE A 140 -10.06 -4.68 8.76
C ILE A 140 -10.72 -6.07 8.76
N GLU A 141 -11.58 -6.36 7.78
CA GLU A 141 -12.22 -7.65 7.63
C GLU A 141 -11.20 -8.78 7.42
N PHE A 142 -10.17 -8.53 6.62
CA PHE A 142 -9.10 -9.48 6.40
C PHE A 142 -8.36 -9.80 7.70
N PHE A 143 -7.92 -8.79 8.46
CA PHE A 143 -7.26 -9.00 9.76
C PHE A 143 -8.18 -9.63 10.82
N GLY A 144 -9.45 -9.29 10.80
CA GLY A 144 -10.48 -9.90 11.65
C GLY A 144 -10.92 -11.28 11.21
N SER A 145 -10.45 -11.79 10.08
CA SER A 145 -10.93 -13.03 9.49
C SER A 145 -10.65 -14.25 10.39
N ARG A 146 -11.58 -15.22 10.34
CA ARG A 146 -11.41 -16.49 11.08
C ARG A 146 -10.17 -17.24 10.63
N LEU A 147 -9.80 -17.13 9.35
CA LEU A 147 -8.62 -17.77 8.77
C LEU A 147 -7.33 -17.27 9.43
N LEU A 148 -7.16 -15.96 9.53
CA LEU A 148 -5.98 -15.38 10.17
C LEU A 148 -5.92 -15.70 11.67
N ARG A 149 -7.05 -15.58 12.37
CA ARG A 149 -7.13 -16.01 13.77
C ARG A 149 -6.73 -17.47 13.93
N TRP A 150 -7.18 -18.32 13.04
CA TRP A 150 -6.87 -19.74 13.10
C TRP A 150 -5.38 -20.02 12.80
N LEU A 151 -4.76 -19.30 11.88
CA LEU A 151 -3.32 -19.40 11.61
C LEU A 151 -2.45 -18.88 12.77
N THR A 152 -2.90 -17.86 13.49
CA THR A 152 -2.11 -17.20 14.56
C THR A 152 -2.37 -17.77 15.95
N VAL A 153 -3.52 -18.42 16.20
CA VAL A 153 -3.88 -19.01 17.52
C VAL A 153 -2.87 -20.00 18.07
N PRO A 154 -2.26 -20.92 17.31
CA PRO A 154 -1.29 -21.87 17.83
C PRO A 154 -0.07 -21.20 18.51
N TYR A 155 0.32 -20.02 18.05
CA TYR A 155 1.44 -19.27 18.61
C TYR A 155 1.09 -18.54 19.92
N ARG A 156 -0.20 -18.31 20.17
CA ARG A 156 -0.69 -17.62 21.38
C ARG A 156 -1.05 -18.55 22.53
N SER A 157 -1.28 -19.84 22.28
CA SER A 157 -1.79 -20.77 23.29
C SER A 157 -1.13 -22.14 23.22
N ARG A 158 -0.38 -22.50 24.30
CA ARG A 158 0.22 -23.85 24.47
C ARG A 158 -0.79 -25.00 24.40
N LEU A 159 -2.05 -24.77 24.77
CA LEU A 159 -3.11 -25.77 24.76
C LEU A 159 -3.60 -26.10 23.33
N PHE A 160 -3.57 -25.12 22.43
CA PHE A 160 -4.01 -25.31 21.04
C PHE A 160 -2.98 -26.09 20.21
N THR A 161 -1.72 -26.09 20.60
CA THR A 161 -0.63 -26.82 19.93
C THR A 161 -0.86 -28.32 19.92
N VAL A 162 -1.58 -28.86 20.92
CA VAL A 162 -1.88 -30.30 21.02
C VAL A 162 -3.06 -30.71 20.14
N ALA A 163 -4.09 -29.88 20.04
CA ALA A 163 -5.31 -30.16 19.25
C ALA A 163 -5.10 -29.98 17.74
N SER A 164 -4.15 -29.12 17.34
CA SER A 164 -3.85 -28.82 15.94
C SER A 164 -2.80 -29.73 15.32
N LYS A 165 -2.14 -30.60 16.10
CA LYS A 165 -1.11 -31.54 15.61
C LYS A 165 -1.47 -32.29 14.31
N PRO A 166 -2.65 -32.94 14.19
CA PRO A 166 -2.96 -33.70 12.97
C PRO A 166 -3.06 -32.81 11.73
N PHE A 167 -3.56 -31.58 11.88
CA PHE A 167 -3.64 -30.64 10.78
C PHE A 167 -2.25 -30.18 10.34
N TYR A 168 -1.38 -29.81 11.29
CA TYR A 168 -0.01 -29.41 10.97
C TYR A 168 0.78 -30.54 10.33
N GLN A 169 0.57 -31.79 10.72
CA GLN A 169 1.22 -32.93 10.08
C GLN A 169 0.82 -33.10 8.60
N VAL A 170 -0.45 -32.86 8.26
CA VAL A 170 -0.94 -32.93 6.88
C VAL A 170 -0.47 -31.71 6.09
N ALA A 171 -0.59 -30.52 6.65
CA ALA A 171 -0.15 -29.27 6.01
C ALA A 171 1.37 -29.24 5.83
N ASP A 172 2.13 -29.76 6.79
CA ASP A 172 3.58 -29.91 6.74
C ASP A 172 4.04 -30.86 5.61
N ARG A 173 3.28 -31.92 5.38
CA ARG A 173 3.55 -32.88 4.30
C ARG A 173 3.27 -32.28 2.90
N VAL A 174 2.35 -31.32 2.79
CA VAL A 174 1.93 -30.72 1.51
C VAL A 174 2.69 -29.43 1.23
N LEU A 175 2.90 -28.58 2.22
CA LEU A 175 3.45 -27.23 2.07
C LEU A 175 4.87 -27.08 2.63
N GLY A 176 5.30 -28.01 3.50
CA GLY A 176 6.58 -27.95 4.22
C GLY A 176 6.50 -27.14 5.52
N SER A 177 7.19 -27.62 6.56
CA SER A 177 7.16 -27.01 7.90
C SER A 177 7.68 -25.57 7.92
N ARG A 178 8.69 -25.27 7.15
CA ARG A 178 9.25 -23.92 7.04
C ARG A 178 8.23 -22.93 6.49
N PHE A 179 7.54 -23.30 5.42
CA PHE A 179 6.57 -22.41 4.79
C PHE A 179 5.40 -22.04 5.71
N LEU A 180 4.88 -23.03 6.47
CA LEU A 180 3.82 -22.77 7.46
C LEU A 180 4.31 -21.88 8.60
N GLN A 181 5.56 -22.08 9.02
CA GLN A 181 6.17 -21.29 10.07
C GLN A 181 6.39 -19.86 9.63
N ASP A 182 6.94 -19.65 8.43
CA ASP A 182 7.16 -18.32 7.83
C ASP A 182 5.84 -17.55 7.67
N ILE A 183 4.75 -18.25 7.25
CA ILE A 183 3.40 -17.65 7.19
C ILE A 183 2.93 -17.21 8.58
N ALA A 184 3.03 -18.10 9.56
CA ALA A 184 2.54 -17.81 10.89
C ALA A 184 3.34 -16.68 11.56
N ASP A 185 4.66 -16.69 11.43
CA ASP A 185 5.54 -15.65 11.94
C ASP A 185 5.23 -14.30 11.27
N PHE A 186 5.04 -14.28 9.95
CA PHE A 186 4.63 -13.09 9.23
C PHE A 186 3.32 -12.52 9.78
N PHE A 187 2.28 -13.34 9.92
CA PHE A 187 0.99 -12.85 10.39
C PHE A 187 0.99 -12.45 11.87
N VAL A 188 1.78 -13.07 12.71
CA VAL A 188 1.95 -12.66 14.11
C VAL A 188 2.60 -11.27 14.18
N LEU A 189 3.66 -11.05 13.40
CA LEU A 189 4.33 -9.75 13.30
C LEU A 189 3.41 -8.68 12.70
N PHE A 190 2.70 -9.02 11.62
CA PHE A 190 1.78 -8.11 10.95
C PHE A 190 0.58 -7.74 11.84
N GLN A 191 0.08 -8.68 12.64
CA GLN A 191 -0.98 -8.42 13.61
C GLN A 191 -0.53 -7.51 14.76
N ALA A 192 0.75 -7.50 15.12
CA ALA A 192 1.29 -6.56 16.10
C ALA A 192 1.18 -5.09 15.62
N MET A 193 1.06 -4.88 14.31
CA MET A 193 0.90 -3.56 13.67
C MET A 193 -0.57 -3.20 13.39
N GLU A 194 -1.53 -4.09 13.64
CA GLU A 194 -2.96 -3.89 13.33
C GLU A 194 -3.50 -2.56 13.85
N SER A 195 -3.10 -2.14 15.05
CA SER A 195 -3.52 -0.87 15.65
C SER A 195 -3.08 0.36 14.86
N GLY A 196 -2.06 0.24 14.02
CA GLY A 196 -1.57 1.30 13.14
C GLY A 196 -2.33 1.40 11.82
N PHE A 197 -2.89 0.27 11.33
CA PHE A 197 -3.65 0.22 10.07
C PHE A 197 -5.12 0.63 10.20
N VAL A 198 -5.65 0.71 11.41
CA VAL A 198 -7.08 0.91 11.72
C VAL A 198 -7.38 2.32 12.22
N ARG A 199 -6.43 3.21 12.17
CA ARG A 199 -6.65 4.65 12.48
C ARG A 199 -7.06 5.40 11.23
#